data_d413ad4f1977c3ed11d12ae8f0dc2563
#
_entry.id   d413ad4f1977c3ed11d12ae8f0dc2563
#
_cell.length_a   1.000
_cell.length_b   1.000
_cell.length_c   1.000
_cell.angle_alpha   90.00
_cell.angle_beta   90.00
_cell.angle_gamma   90.00
#
_symmetry.space_group_name_H-M   'P 1'
#
loop_
_entity.id
_entity.type
_entity.pdbx_description
1 polymer ?
#
loop_
_entity_poly.entity_id
_entity_poly.type
_entity_poly.pdbx_seq_one_letter_code
_entity_poly.pdbx_strand_id
1 'polypeptide(L)'
;LFYDMAFRLSRYATLISPARFLFNVGDTSKDWNYKMLNDEHFKVVNYFPNSQDVFTTVEIKGGVAITVRDADTNFGAIGTFTKSEELQSILRKVISKQDESIMELISSRGIYRFTDEFFNDFPDAPSELGKGTGNMMASNVFACVPNAFNVDKRTEDSVRILGLDGRQRAWRWIERRY
;
A
#
# COMPACT_ATOMS: atom_id res chain seq x y z
N LEU A 1 -14.84 10.11 2.01
CA LEU A 1 -16.17 10.57 2.43
C LEU A 1 -16.16 12.04 2.87
N PHE A 2 -15.37 12.45 3.91
CA PHE A 2 -15.32 13.86 4.36
C PHE A 2 -14.86 14.81 3.26
N TYR A 3 -13.83 14.50 2.54
CA TYR A 3 -13.34 15.30 1.41
C TYR A 3 -14.41 15.47 0.34
N ASP A 4 -15.05 14.38 -0.09
CA ASP A 4 -16.08 14.44 -1.13
C ASP A 4 -17.29 15.29 -0.67
N MET A 5 -17.66 15.19 0.61
CA MET A 5 -18.72 16.04 1.17
C MET A 5 -18.32 17.52 1.19
N ALA A 6 -17.11 17.83 1.69
CA ALA A 6 -16.61 19.20 1.75
C ALA A 6 -16.58 19.83 0.36
N PHE A 7 -16.10 19.08 -0.65
CA PHE A 7 -16.00 19.55 -2.04
C PHE A 7 -17.36 19.72 -2.74
N ARG A 8 -18.38 19.00 -2.27
CA ARG A 8 -19.75 19.19 -2.75
C ARG A 8 -20.46 20.39 -2.13
N LEU A 9 -20.12 20.71 -0.87
CA LEU A 9 -20.78 21.75 -0.10
C LEU A 9 -20.15 23.15 -0.27
N SER A 10 -18.87 23.20 -0.70
CA SER A 10 -18.16 24.48 -0.80
C SER A 10 -17.25 24.54 -2.01
N ARG A 11 -17.05 25.74 -2.53
CA ARG A 11 -16.08 26.02 -3.60
C ARG A 11 -14.64 26.04 -3.06
N TYR A 12 -14.48 26.40 -1.78
CA TYR A 12 -13.20 26.44 -1.07
C TYR A 12 -13.29 25.61 0.20
N ALA A 13 -12.35 24.69 0.36
CA ALA A 13 -12.26 23.82 1.53
C ALA A 13 -10.83 23.66 2.00
N THR A 14 -10.60 23.80 3.32
CA THR A 14 -9.34 23.46 3.97
C THR A 14 -9.59 22.33 4.96
N LEU A 15 -8.78 21.28 4.87
CA LEU A 15 -8.92 20.10 5.71
C LEU A 15 -7.57 19.70 6.31
N ILE A 16 -7.60 19.25 7.57
CA ILE A 16 -6.50 18.58 8.24
C ILE A 16 -6.86 17.10 8.34
N SER A 17 -6.00 16.22 7.83
CA SER A 17 -6.30 14.79 7.79
C SER A 17 -5.03 13.93 7.84
N PRO A 18 -5.18 12.61 8.13
CA PRO A 18 -4.11 11.64 7.94
C PRO A 18 -3.60 11.66 6.49
N ALA A 19 -2.27 11.70 6.31
CA ALA A 19 -1.65 11.93 5.01
C ALA A 19 -1.36 10.66 4.20
N ARG A 20 -1.76 9.47 4.68
CA ARG A 20 -1.40 8.18 4.04
C ARG A 20 -1.87 8.07 2.58
N PHE A 21 -3.03 8.66 2.26
CA PHE A 21 -3.56 8.64 0.90
C PHE A 21 -2.65 9.34 -0.12
N LEU A 22 -1.89 10.36 0.31
CA LEU A 22 -0.93 11.06 -0.56
C LEU A 22 0.19 10.15 -1.06
N PHE A 23 0.51 9.09 -0.31
CA PHE A 23 1.50 8.08 -0.66
C PHE A 23 0.87 6.83 -1.29
N ASN A 24 -0.40 6.90 -1.63
CA ASN A 24 -1.18 5.78 -2.16
C ASN A 24 -1.16 4.53 -1.25
N VAL A 25 -1.14 4.73 0.07
CA VAL A 25 -1.20 3.70 1.11
C VAL A 25 -2.33 3.99 2.11
N GLY A 26 -2.73 2.98 2.89
CA GLY A 26 -3.81 3.09 3.87
C GLY A 26 -5.10 2.44 3.39
N ASP A 27 -6.21 2.79 4.05
CA ASP A 27 -7.50 2.12 3.87
C ASP A 27 -8.40 2.81 2.82
N THR A 28 -7.95 3.93 2.25
CA THR A 28 -8.63 4.60 1.15
C THR A 28 -8.43 3.83 -0.16
N SER A 29 -9.47 3.76 -1.00
CA SER A 29 -9.37 3.07 -2.28
C SER A 29 -8.33 3.73 -3.19
N LYS A 30 -7.67 2.94 -4.02
CA LYS A 30 -6.68 3.42 -4.98
C LYS A 30 -7.27 4.42 -5.97
N ASP A 31 -8.50 4.19 -6.42
CA ASP A 31 -9.22 5.07 -7.33
C ASP A 31 -9.48 6.45 -6.69
N TRP A 32 -9.86 6.46 -5.41
CA TRP A 32 -10.04 7.71 -4.70
C TRP A 32 -8.71 8.46 -4.49
N ASN A 33 -7.64 7.74 -4.12
CA ASN A 33 -6.31 8.33 -4.01
C ASN A 33 -5.86 8.93 -5.34
N TYR A 34 -6.05 8.20 -6.44
CA TYR A 34 -5.75 8.67 -7.79
C TYR A 34 -6.54 9.92 -8.15
N LYS A 35 -7.85 9.93 -7.90
CA LYS A 35 -8.73 11.10 -8.09
C LYS A 35 -8.18 12.31 -7.35
N MET A 36 -7.82 12.16 -6.06
CA MET A 36 -7.33 13.26 -5.23
C MET A 36 -5.98 13.80 -5.70
N LEU A 37 -5.06 12.91 -6.07
CA LEU A 37 -3.72 13.28 -6.53
C LEU A 37 -3.73 13.93 -7.93
N ASN A 38 -4.77 13.71 -8.72
CA ASN A 38 -4.93 14.28 -10.04
C ASN A 38 -5.99 15.43 -10.12
N ASP A 39 -6.58 15.82 -8.99
CA ASP A 39 -7.43 17.01 -8.93
C ASP A 39 -6.55 18.26 -9.00
N GLU A 40 -6.62 19.00 -10.12
CA GLU A 40 -5.84 20.21 -10.34
C GLU A 40 -6.23 21.39 -9.45
N HIS A 41 -7.37 21.29 -8.78
CA HIS A 41 -7.88 22.28 -7.83
C HIS A 41 -7.48 21.96 -6.38
N PHE A 42 -6.74 20.87 -6.16
CA PHE A 42 -6.34 20.38 -4.87
C PHE A 42 -4.84 20.50 -4.64
N LYS A 43 -4.43 20.98 -3.47
CA LYS A 43 -3.01 21.04 -3.07
C LYS A 43 -2.78 20.68 -1.62
N VAL A 44 -1.59 20.21 -1.33
CA VAL A 44 -1.05 20.09 0.03
C VAL A 44 -0.38 21.40 0.39
N VAL A 45 -0.85 22.04 1.47
CA VAL A 45 -0.26 23.29 1.99
C VAL A 45 0.90 22.97 2.90
N ASN A 46 0.66 22.00 3.85
CA ASN A 46 1.70 21.56 4.79
C ASN A 46 1.59 20.04 4.97
N TYR A 47 2.74 19.40 5.14
CA TYR A 47 2.85 18.02 5.51
C TYR A 47 3.73 17.85 6.75
N PHE A 48 3.20 17.18 7.77
CA PHE A 48 3.87 16.89 9.03
C PHE A 48 4.12 15.38 9.12
N PRO A 49 5.36 14.90 8.90
CA PRO A 49 5.69 13.47 8.99
C PRO A 49 5.44 12.90 10.39
N ASN A 50 5.69 13.70 11.41
CA ASN A 50 5.35 13.39 12.80
C ASN A 50 4.02 14.07 13.16
N SER A 51 2.98 13.26 13.39
CA SER A 51 1.66 13.77 13.75
C SER A 51 1.63 14.55 15.09
N GLN A 52 2.59 14.29 15.98
CA GLN A 52 2.70 14.96 17.28
C GLN A 52 3.06 16.44 17.15
N ASP A 53 3.59 16.88 16.01
CA ASP A 53 3.82 18.29 15.72
C ASP A 53 2.51 19.07 15.52
N VAL A 54 1.40 18.35 15.28
CA VAL A 54 0.05 18.93 15.11
C VAL A 54 -0.88 18.49 16.25
N PHE A 55 -0.84 17.22 16.62
CA PHE A 55 -1.69 16.61 17.67
C PHE A 55 -0.80 15.93 18.71
N THR A 56 -0.49 16.61 19.78
CA THR A 56 0.52 16.19 20.79
C THR A 56 0.25 14.83 21.44
N THR A 57 -1.00 14.37 21.46
CA THR A 57 -1.42 13.15 22.15
C THR A 57 -1.73 11.96 21.22
N VAL A 58 -1.67 12.16 19.89
CA VAL A 58 -2.11 11.15 18.94
C VAL A 58 -0.99 10.82 17.94
N GLU A 59 -0.62 9.55 17.87
CA GLU A 59 0.26 9.04 16.85
C GLU A 59 -0.54 8.61 15.60
N ILE A 60 -0.35 9.30 14.48
CA ILE A 60 -0.97 8.98 13.20
C ILE A 60 0.12 8.49 12.23
N LYS A 61 0.12 7.21 11.95
CA LYS A 61 1.08 6.60 11.00
C LYS A 61 0.92 7.21 9.61
N GLY A 62 2.04 7.69 9.06
CA GLY A 62 2.08 8.36 7.76
C GLY A 62 1.95 9.88 7.85
N GLY A 63 1.81 10.42 9.07
CA GLY A 63 1.75 11.86 9.32
C GLY A 63 0.39 12.49 9.03
N VAL A 64 0.39 13.82 9.06
CA VAL A 64 -0.80 14.67 8.88
C VAL A 64 -0.54 15.66 7.75
N ALA A 65 -1.54 15.92 6.95
CA ALA A 65 -1.49 16.95 5.91
C ALA A 65 -2.57 18.01 6.13
N ILE A 66 -2.19 19.27 5.89
CA ILE A 66 -3.11 20.38 5.69
C ILE A 66 -3.28 20.53 4.19
N THR A 67 -4.51 20.42 3.74
CA THR A 67 -4.85 20.43 2.31
C THR A 67 -5.88 21.50 2.03
N VAL A 68 -5.81 22.07 0.84
CA VAL A 68 -6.76 23.05 0.32
C VAL A 68 -7.28 22.59 -1.03
N ARG A 69 -8.58 22.74 -1.21
CA ARG A 69 -9.20 22.71 -2.53
C ARG A 69 -9.90 24.03 -2.79
N ASP A 70 -9.64 24.59 -3.96
CA ASP A 70 -10.28 25.81 -4.45
C ASP A 70 -10.79 25.54 -5.88
N ALA A 71 -12.11 25.52 -6.04
CA ALA A 71 -12.74 25.22 -7.32
C ALA A 71 -12.45 26.27 -8.41
N ASP A 72 -11.99 27.46 -8.02
CA ASP A 72 -11.73 28.56 -8.93
C ASP A 72 -10.23 28.72 -9.30
N THR A 73 -9.36 28.00 -8.58
CA THR A 73 -7.91 28.08 -8.78
C THR A 73 -7.35 26.76 -9.26
N ASN A 74 -6.63 26.77 -10.37
CA ASN A 74 -5.86 25.60 -10.84
C ASN A 74 -4.45 25.66 -10.23
N PHE A 75 -4.13 24.70 -9.38
CA PHE A 75 -2.80 24.51 -8.78
C PHE A 75 -1.92 23.53 -9.56
N GLY A 76 -2.50 22.82 -10.52
CA GLY A 76 -1.92 21.66 -11.18
C GLY A 76 -2.03 20.39 -10.34
N ALA A 77 -2.03 19.25 -11.01
CA ALA A 77 -2.11 17.95 -10.36
C ALA A 77 -0.86 17.67 -9.49
N ILE A 78 -1.07 17.10 -8.31
CA ILE A 78 0.03 16.63 -7.44
C ILE A 78 0.76 15.47 -8.10
N GLY A 79 0.02 14.54 -8.72
CA GLY A 79 0.54 13.31 -9.32
C GLY A 79 1.17 12.41 -8.27
N THR A 80 2.49 12.42 -8.17
CA THR A 80 3.24 11.70 -7.13
C THR A 80 3.66 12.66 -6.02
N PHE A 81 3.16 12.44 -4.82
CA PHE A 81 3.52 13.24 -3.65
C PHE A 81 4.86 12.78 -3.07
N THR A 82 5.71 13.72 -2.72
CA THR A 82 6.98 13.51 -2.04
C THR A 82 7.08 14.32 -0.75
N LYS A 83 7.91 13.86 0.19
CA LYS A 83 8.02 14.45 1.52
C LYS A 83 8.80 15.78 1.54
N SER A 84 9.58 16.08 0.53
CA SER A 84 10.38 17.30 0.45
C SER A 84 10.39 17.87 -0.96
N GLU A 85 10.65 19.17 -1.06
CA GLU A 85 10.75 19.89 -2.33
C GLU A 85 11.91 19.40 -3.19
N GLU A 86 13.03 19.01 -2.56
CA GLU A 86 14.20 18.45 -3.25
C GLU A 86 13.84 17.15 -3.97
N LEU A 87 13.14 16.24 -3.27
CA LEU A 87 12.65 14.99 -3.87
C LEU A 87 11.66 15.27 -4.99
N GLN A 88 10.80 16.25 -4.83
CA GLN A 88 9.86 16.66 -5.89
C GLN A 88 10.61 17.20 -7.11
N SER A 89 11.66 18.00 -6.90
CA SER A 89 12.52 18.52 -7.98
C SER A 89 13.24 17.38 -8.74
N ILE A 90 13.78 16.41 -8.00
CA ILE A 90 14.42 15.22 -8.59
C ILE A 90 13.40 14.40 -9.40
N LEU A 91 12.23 14.14 -8.81
CA LEU A 91 11.17 13.37 -9.47
C LEU A 91 10.74 14.00 -10.80
N ARG A 92 10.51 15.31 -10.84
CA ARG A 92 10.17 16.03 -12.07
C ARG A 92 11.22 15.86 -13.16
N LYS A 93 12.50 15.91 -12.80
CA LYS A 93 13.62 15.72 -13.74
C LYS A 93 13.70 14.30 -14.27
N VAL A 94 13.35 13.31 -13.44
CA VAL A 94 13.35 11.90 -13.85
C VAL A 94 12.17 11.61 -14.78
N ILE A 95 10.95 11.99 -14.37
CA ILE A 95 9.73 11.77 -15.16
C ILE A 95 9.84 12.42 -16.54
N SER A 96 10.46 13.61 -16.64
CA SER A 96 10.64 14.28 -17.93
C SER A 96 11.55 13.53 -18.92
N LYS A 97 12.26 12.49 -18.45
CA LYS A 97 13.22 11.71 -19.27
C LYS A 97 12.82 10.26 -19.48
N GLN A 98 11.81 9.77 -18.76
CA GLN A 98 11.38 8.36 -18.81
C GLN A 98 9.85 8.30 -18.79
N ASP A 99 9.29 7.54 -19.72
CA ASP A 99 7.85 7.36 -19.86
C ASP A 99 7.29 6.21 -19.00
N GLU A 100 8.14 5.29 -18.53
CA GLU A 100 7.72 4.10 -17.76
C GLU A 100 8.17 4.16 -16.31
N SER A 101 7.27 3.80 -15.41
CA SER A 101 7.52 3.73 -13.97
C SER A 101 7.59 2.28 -13.49
N ILE A 102 8.61 1.96 -12.69
CA ILE A 102 8.69 0.68 -11.98
C ILE A 102 7.50 0.46 -11.01
N MET A 103 6.75 1.51 -10.68
CA MET A 103 5.60 1.43 -9.77
C MET A 103 4.54 0.43 -10.22
N GLU A 104 4.37 0.23 -11.52
CA GLU A 104 3.41 -0.74 -12.07
C GLU A 104 3.84 -2.19 -11.80
N LEU A 105 5.13 -2.42 -11.61
CA LEU A 105 5.70 -3.74 -11.30
C LEU A 105 5.71 -4.03 -9.79
N ILE A 106 5.41 -3.02 -8.95
CA ILE A 106 5.45 -3.16 -7.49
C ILE A 106 4.06 -3.57 -6.98
N SER A 107 3.96 -4.79 -6.50
CA SER A 107 2.77 -5.31 -5.87
C SER A 107 2.67 -4.87 -4.40
N SER A 108 1.45 -4.64 -3.93
CA SER A 108 1.20 -4.41 -2.50
C SER A 108 1.40 -5.70 -1.69
N ARG A 109 1.68 -5.52 -0.39
CA ARG A 109 1.74 -6.65 0.55
C ARG A 109 0.40 -7.42 0.55
N GLY A 110 0.48 -8.77 0.61
CA GLY A 110 -0.70 -9.62 0.74
C GLY A 110 -1.44 -9.88 -0.57
N ILE A 111 -0.76 -9.73 -1.70
CA ILE A 111 -1.29 -10.11 -3.02
C ILE A 111 -1.53 -11.62 -3.13
N TYR A 112 -0.67 -12.43 -2.52
CA TYR A 112 -0.82 -13.87 -2.49
C TYR A 112 -1.56 -14.28 -1.23
N ARG A 113 -2.59 -15.10 -1.39
CA ARG A 113 -3.46 -15.56 -0.31
C ARG A 113 -3.73 -17.05 -0.48
N PHE A 114 -3.83 -17.73 0.64
CA PHE A 114 -4.29 -19.11 0.66
C PHE A 114 -5.80 -19.19 0.37
N THR A 115 -6.18 -20.26 -0.30
CA THR A 115 -7.59 -20.61 -0.57
C THR A 115 -8.22 -21.32 0.62
N ASP A 116 -9.54 -21.51 0.59
CA ASP A 116 -10.24 -22.30 1.59
C ASP A 116 -9.80 -23.77 1.54
N GLU A 117 -9.44 -24.31 0.37
CA GLU A 117 -8.91 -25.66 0.21
C GLU A 117 -7.63 -25.88 0.99
N PHE A 118 -6.75 -24.87 1.04
CA PHE A 118 -5.54 -24.93 1.87
C PHE A 118 -5.88 -25.14 3.35
N PHE A 119 -6.85 -24.43 3.88
CA PHE A 119 -7.25 -24.55 5.29
C PHE A 119 -8.01 -25.84 5.59
N ASN A 120 -8.67 -26.43 4.60
CA ASN A 120 -9.28 -27.75 4.73
C ASN A 120 -8.22 -28.86 4.83
N ASP A 121 -7.14 -28.76 4.03
CA ASP A 121 -6.07 -29.75 4.01
C ASP A 121 -5.05 -29.54 5.16
N PHE A 122 -4.92 -28.30 5.64
CA PHE A 122 -4.05 -27.89 6.75
C PHE A 122 -4.84 -27.17 7.86
N PRO A 123 -5.68 -27.88 8.62
CA PRO A 123 -6.59 -27.25 9.59
C PRO A 123 -5.88 -26.54 10.75
N ASP A 124 -4.64 -26.88 11.04
CA ASP A 124 -3.81 -26.24 12.08
C ASP A 124 -3.14 -24.93 11.59
N ALA A 125 -3.10 -24.70 10.28
CA ALA A 125 -2.44 -23.53 9.68
C ALA A 125 -2.92 -22.18 10.23
N PRO A 126 -4.21 -21.93 10.55
CA PRO A 126 -4.65 -20.66 11.11
C PRO A 126 -3.96 -20.28 12.42
N SER A 127 -3.63 -21.27 13.26
CA SER A 127 -2.92 -21.03 14.53
C SER A 127 -1.44 -20.72 14.33
N GLU A 128 -0.82 -21.28 13.31
CA GLU A 128 0.60 -21.19 12.99
C GLU A 128 0.94 -19.94 12.17
N LEU A 129 0.03 -19.48 11.31
CA LEU A 129 0.22 -18.25 10.51
C LEU A 129 0.20 -16.97 11.35
N GLY A 130 -0.28 -17.05 12.60
CA GLY A 130 -0.29 -15.94 13.55
C GLY A 130 -1.50 -15.01 13.44
N LYS A 131 -1.78 -14.32 14.54
CA LYS A 131 -2.92 -13.39 14.64
C LYS A 131 -2.74 -12.19 13.70
N GLY A 132 -3.77 -11.88 12.92
CA GLY A 132 -3.81 -10.72 12.03
C GLY A 132 -3.21 -10.96 10.64
N THR A 133 -2.70 -12.17 10.35
CA THR A 133 -2.22 -12.52 9.01
C THR A 133 -3.37 -12.97 8.11
N GLY A 134 -4.43 -13.51 8.68
CA GLY A 134 -5.57 -14.06 7.94
C GLY A 134 -5.11 -15.15 6.97
N ASN A 135 -5.59 -15.09 5.74
CA ASN A 135 -5.20 -16.00 4.65
C ASN A 135 -3.99 -15.52 3.83
N MET A 136 -3.28 -14.50 4.31
CA MET A 136 -2.16 -13.90 3.58
C MET A 136 -0.91 -14.79 3.62
N MET A 137 -0.30 -15.03 2.48
CA MET A 137 0.97 -15.75 2.36
C MET A 137 2.12 -14.80 2.73
N ALA A 138 2.62 -14.92 3.96
CA ALA A 138 3.75 -14.13 4.44
C ALA A 138 5.09 -14.76 4.05
N SER A 139 6.18 -14.00 4.10
CA SER A 139 7.51 -14.48 3.67
C SER A 139 8.06 -15.65 4.51
N ASN A 140 7.63 -15.77 5.77
CA ASN A 140 8.03 -16.83 6.71
C ASN A 140 7.14 -18.07 6.67
N VAL A 141 6.26 -18.18 5.70
CA VAL A 141 5.24 -19.22 5.61
C VAL A 141 5.81 -20.65 5.58
N PHE A 142 7.04 -20.83 5.07
CA PHE A 142 7.70 -22.15 5.06
C PHE A 142 7.98 -22.70 6.45
N ALA A 143 8.23 -21.81 7.42
CA ALA A 143 8.41 -22.21 8.82
C ALA A 143 7.07 -22.41 9.54
N CYS A 144 6.04 -21.64 9.15
CA CYS A 144 4.72 -21.71 9.78
C CYS A 144 3.96 -22.98 9.41
N VAL A 145 4.00 -23.39 8.13
CA VAL A 145 3.27 -24.56 7.62
C VAL A 145 4.21 -25.41 6.74
N PRO A 146 5.24 -26.03 7.31
CA PRO A 146 6.27 -26.71 6.53
C PRO A 146 5.74 -27.86 5.67
N ASN A 147 4.67 -28.53 6.11
CA ASN A 147 4.10 -29.67 5.41
C ASN A 147 3.38 -29.29 4.08
N ALA A 148 3.02 -28.02 3.90
CA ALA A 148 2.42 -27.52 2.67
C ALA A 148 3.44 -27.24 1.57
N PHE A 149 4.73 -27.12 1.92
CA PHE A 149 5.79 -26.69 1.02
C PHE A 149 6.82 -27.80 0.80
N ASN A 150 7.20 -28.00 -0.45
CA ASN A 150 8.11 -29.07 -0.84
C ASN A 150 9.39 -28.51 -1.44
N VAL A 151 10.51 -29.21 -1.24
CA VAL A 151 11.79 -28.89 -1.90
C VAL A 151 11.69 -29.19 -3.39
N ASP A 152 11.11 -30.36 -3.73
CA ASP A 152 10.96 -30.86 -5.08
C ASP A 152 9.54 -30.69 -5.60
N LYS A 153 9.40 -30.54 -6.93
CA LYS A 153 8.12 -30.51 -7.61
C LYS A 153 7.42 -31.87 -7.45
N ARG A 154 6.23 -31.90 -6.87
CA ARG A 154 5.47 -33.14 -6.65
C ARG A 154 4.48 -33.46 -7.76
N THR A 155 3.84 -32.43 -8.31
CA THR A 155 2.80 -32.58 -9.34
C THR A 155 3.04 -31.58 -10.47
N GLU A 156 2.46 -31.83 -11.65
CA GLU A 156 2.53 -30.86 -12.76
C GLU A 156 1.84 -29.54 -12.42
N ASP A 157 0.85 -29.58 -11.55
CA ASP A 157 0.12 -28.38 -11.12
C ASP A 157 0.75 -27.66 -9.90
N SER A 158 1.97 -28.03 -9.53
CA SER A 158 2.71 -27.30 -8.50
C SER A 158 3.33 -26.03 -9.05
N VAL A 159 3.29 -24.96 -8.25
CA VAL A 159 3.95 -23.68 -8.51
C VAL A 159 5.13 -23.49 -7.58
N ARG A 160 6.16 -22.81 -8.08
CA ARG A 160 7.37 -22.52 -7.30
C ARG A 160 7.29 -21.11 -6.75
N ILE A 161 7.48 -20.96 -5.46
CA ILE A 161 7.47 -19.66 -4.77
C ILE A 161 8.79 -19.40 -4.05
N LEU A 162 9.15 -18.13 -3.93
CA LEU A 162 10.31 -17.65 -3.18
C LEU A 162 9.85 -17.14 -1.82
N GLY A 163 10.44 -17.66 -0.75
CA GLY A 163 10.15 -17.24 0.62
C GLY A 163 11.40 -17.30 1.49
N LEU A 164 11.19 -17.29 2.82
CA LEU A 164 12.24 -17.44 3.80
C LEU A 164 12.15 -18.81 4.49
N ASP A 165 13.29 -19.52 4.50
CA ASP A 165 13.53 -20.68 5.32
C ASP A 165 14.50 -20.23 6.44
N GLY A 166 13.96 -19.98 7.62
CA GLY A 166 14.68 -19.26 8.67
C GLY A 166 15.02 -17.83 8.23
N ARG A 167 16.32 -17.54 8.07
CA ARG A 167 16.82 -16.22 7.63
C ARG A 167 17.31 -16.21 6.18
N GLN A 168 17.25 -17.35 5.49
CA GLN A 168 17.75 -17.50 4.13
C GLN A 168 16.62 -17.53 3.12
N ARG A 169 16.85 -16.96 1.94
CA ARG A 169 15.91 -17.07 0.81
C ARG A 169 15.96 -18.49 0.28
N ALA A 170 14.79 -19.10 0.12
CA ALA A 170 14.65 -20.44 -0.42
C ALA A 170 13.48 -20.51 -1.40
N TRP A 171 13.59 -21.44 -2.34
CA TRP A 171 12.51 -21.79 -3.22
C TRP A 171 11.82 -23.04 -2.71
N ARG A 172 10.47 -23.04 -2.73
CA ARG A 172 9.64 -24.20 -2.38
C ARG A 172 8.52 -24.35 -3.39
N TRP A 173 8.01 -25.55 -3.51
CA TRP A 173 6.87 -25.88 -4.34
C TRP A 173 5.62 -26.03 -3.49
N ILE A 174 4.50 -25.54 -3.99
CA ILE A 174 3.16 -25.67 -3.42
C ILE A 174 2.17 -26.00 -4.54
N GLU A 175 1.10 -26.69 -4.24
CA GLU A 175 0.05 -26.94 -5.24
C GLU A 175 -0.67 -25.64 -5.58
N ARG A 176 -0.96 -25.43 -6.86
CA ARG A 176 -1.58 -24.19 -7.38
C ARG A 176 -2.97 -23.94 -6.80
N ARG A 177 -3.68 -24.98 -6.38
CA ARG A 177 -5.02 -24.88 -5.78
C ARG A 177 -5.02 -24.19 -4.40
N TYR A 178 -3.88 -24.12 -3.76
CA TYR A 178 -3.73 -23.50 -2.45
C TYR A 178 -3.46 -22.00 -2.57
#